data_bd0a9279e9882e1cb735bf17558d2ce6
#
_entry.id   bd0a9279e9882e1cb735bf17558d2ce6
#
_cell.length_a   1.000
_cell.length_b   1.000
_cell.length_c   1.000
_cell.angle_alpha   90.00
_cell.angle_beta   90.00
_cell.angle_gamma   90.00
#
_symmetry.space_group_name_H-M   'P 1'
#
loop_
_entity.id
_entity.type
_entity.pdbx_description
1 polymer ?
#
loop_
_entity_poly.entity_id
_entity_poly.type
_entity_poly.pdbx_seq_one_letter_code
_entity_poly.pdbx_strand_id
1 'polypeptide(L)'
;MHRISIMCHRAKVLENRTFRFNECVCTPYNADFDGDEMNLHLPQTEEARAEALILMGNKSNLVTPRNGEQMIAATQDFITGGYLLTQKDTFFDRGKVCQIISQIISDHEDGMDKIDLPPPAIVKPRKLWTGKQIFSLLLRPNGGSRVQANLVTKGKSYTFNKEFCINDSFVIIRNSQLLAGSMDKGTLGSGSKNNIFYILLRDYGQDVSCTAMWRLSRIASWFLMNRGFSIGLGDVTPSKSLLKMKGDLVQNGYDKCDDYIKQLEEGCLASTAGRSEEETLEDLILKELSAIRDKAGKASLTALHKSNAPLTMALCGSKGSFINISQMIACVGQQAINGKRVPNGFEDRALPHFERHSKIPAAKGFVENSFYSGLTPTEFFFHTMGGREGLVDTAVKTAETGYMQRRLVKSLEDLVQNYDGTVRNR
;
A
#
# COMPACT_ATOMS: atom_id res chain seq x y z
N MET A 1 -7.82 14.29 17.03
CA MET A 1 -9.00 13.45 16.75
C MET A 1 -9.64 13.94 15.46
N HIS A 2 -9.72 13.11 14.44
CA HIS A 2 -10.36 13.47 13.16
C HIS A 2 -11.86 13.22 13.24
N ARG A 3 -12.67 14.00 12.50
CA ARG A 3 -14.14 13.83 12.48
C ARG A 3 -14.57 12.42 12.09
N ILE A 4 -13.81 11.77 11.17
CA ILE A 4 -14.10 10.45 10.64
C ILE A 4 -13.65 9.32 11.60
N SER A 5 -12.81 9.61 12.59
CA SER A 5 -12.36 8.62 13.58
C SER A 5 -13.29 8.45 14.79
N ILE A 6 -14.43 9.16 14.79
CA ILE A 6 -15.48 8.99 15.81
C ILE A 6 -16.57 8.14 15.17
N MET A 7 -16.59 6.85 15.50
CA MET A 7 -17.53 5.88 14.93
C MET A 7 -18.21 5.07 16.03
N CYS A 8 -19.44 4.67 15.78
CA CYS A 8 -20.18 3.78 16.66
C CYS A 8 -19.97 2.32 16.27
N HIS A 9 -19.65 1.51 17.28
CA HIS A 9 -19.53 0.07 17.19
C HIS A 9 -20.44 -0.62 18.19
N ARG A 10 -20.97 -1.78 17.83
CA ARG A 10 -21.57 -2.70 18.79
C ARG A 10 -20.44 -3.47 19.47
N ALA A 11 -20.31 -3.28 20.78
CA ALA A 11 -19.24 -3.90 21.55
C ALA A 11 -19.64 -5.29 22.05
N LYS A 12 -18.69 -6.23 21.97
CA LYS A 12 -18.73 -7.50 22.70
C LYS A 12 -17.71 -7.40 23.84
N VAL A 13 -18.18 -7.56 25.07
CA VAL A 13 -17.31 -7.52 26.24
C VAL A 13 -16.48 -8.82 26.32
N LEU A 14 -15.17 -8.68 26.48
CA LEU A 14 -14.21 -9.76 26.63
C LEU A 14 -13.34 -9.51 27.87
N GLU A 15 -12.72 -10.56 28.40
CA GLU A 15 -11.86 -10.49 29.60
C GLU A 15 -10.57 -9.68 29.40
N ASN A 16 -10.17 -9.44 28.16
CA ASN A 16 -8.91 -8.77 27.82
C ASN A 16 -9.06 -7.23 27.86
N ARG A 17 -7.97 -6.54 28.21
CA ARG A 17 -7.90 -5.07 28.29
C ARG A 17 -7.52 -4.43 26.93
N THR A 18 -7.89 -5.02 25.81
CA THR A 18 -7.54 -4.55 24.47
C THR A 18 -8.78 -4.39 23.60
N PHE A 19 -8.80 -3.37 22.74
CA PHE A 19 -9.77 -3.28 21.67
C PHE A 19 -9.41 -4.23 20.54
N ARG A 20 -10.41 -4.93 20.02
CA ARG A 20 -10.29 -5.83 18.89
C ARG A 20 -11.35 -5.48 17.87
N PHE A 21 -10.94 -5.12 16.67
CA PHE A 21 -11.85 -4.73 15.59
C PHE A 21 -11.32 -5.22 14.24
N ASN A 22 -12.21 -5.26 13.25
CA ASN A 22 -11.86 -5.70 11.90
C ASN A 22 -10.87 -4.71 11.27
N GLU A 23 -9.82 -5.21 10.64
CA GLU A 23 -8.76 -4.42 10.02
C GLU A 23 -9.27 -3.48 8.91
N CYS A 24 -10.39 -3.77 8.26
CA CYS A 24 -11.01 -2.86 7.28
C CYS A 24 -11.32 -1.47 7.86
N VAL A 25 -11.52 -1.37 9.18
CA VAL A 25 -11.86 -0.13 9.87
C VAL A 25 -10.62 0.65 10.33
N CYS A 26 -9.42 0.12 10.14
CA CYS A 26 -8.18 0.81 10.54
C CYS A 26 -7.96 2.14 9.81
N THR A 27 -8.36 2.24 8.55
CA THR A 27 -8.14 3.45 7.73
C THR A 27 -8.79 4.71 8.32
N PRO A 28 -10.08 4.73 8.70
CA PRO A 28 -10.68 5.91 9.31
C PRO A 28 -10.07 6.28 10.66
N TYR A 29 -9.66 5.31 11.45
CA TYR A 29 -8.98 5.57 12.72
C TYR A 29 -7.52 5.97 12.55
N ASN A 30 -6.94 5.76 11.37
CA ASN A 30 -5.50 5.82 11.14
C ASN A 30 -4.74 5.02 12.20
N ALA A 31 -5.28 3.83 12.52
CA ALA A 31 -4.76 2.94 13.54
C ALA A 31 -3.86 1.87 12.96
N ASP A 32 -2.79 1.58 13.66
CA ASP A 32 -1.99 0.37 13.51
C ASP A 32 -1.91 -0.36 14.85
N PHE A 33 -1.36 -1.55 14.85
CA PHE A 33 -1.36 -2.40 16.06
C PHE A 33 0.01 -2.45 16.74
N ASP A 34 0.76 -1.35 16.67
CA ASP A 34 2.10 -1.22 17.24
C ASP A 34 2.12 -0.67 18.69
N GLY A 35 0.97 -0.51 19.29
CA GLY A 35 0.79 0.02 20.66
C GLY A 35 -0.12 1.25 20.73
N ASP A 36 -0.88 1.52 19.67
CA ASP A 36 -1.86 2.62 19.65
C ASP A 36 -2.89 2.47 20.77
N GLU A 37 -3.27 3.58 21.36
CA GLU A 37 -4.36 3.71 22.34
C GLU A 37 -5.56 4.41 21.71
N MET A 38 -6.76 4.04 22.18
CA MET A 38 -8.01 4.61 21.69
C MET A 38 -8.89 5.02 22.85
N ASN A 39 -9.79 5.98 22.61
CA ASN A 39 -10.79 6.43 23.58
C ASN A 39 -12.12 5.71 23.35
N LEU A 40 -12.77 5.31 24.43
CA LEU A 40 -14.10 4.72 24.43
C LEU A 40 -15.08 5.72 25.05
N HIS A 41 -16.15 6.02 24.31
CA HIS A 41 -17.24 6.86 24.77
C HIS A 41 -18.53 6.04 24.84
N LEU A 42 -19.19 6.05 25.98
CA LEU A 42 -20.45 5.34 26.18
C LEU A 42 -21.61 6.35 26.19
N PRO A 43 -22.56 6.29 25.24
CA PRO A 43 -23.78 7.10 25.29
C PRO A 43 -24.59 6.82 26.55
N GLN A 44 -25.10 7.86 27.18
CA GLN A 44 -25.82 7.74 28.48
C GLN A 44 -27.35 7.77 28.32
N THR A 45 -27.85 8.33 27.20
CA THR A 45 -29.30 8.42 26.95
C THR A 45 -29.65 7.58 25.71
N GLU A 46 -30.92 7.17 25.62
CA GLU A 46 -31.40 6.41 24.45
C GLU A 46 -31.42 7.26 23.18
N GLU A 47 -31.61 8.57 23.27
CA GLU A 47 -31.50 9.51 22.16
C GLU A 47 -30.06 9.51 21.63
N ALA A 48 -29.05 9.69 22.51
CA ALA A 48 -27.63 9.64 22.11
C ALA A 48 -27.23 8.28 21.52
N ARG A 49 -27.80 7.17 22.05
CA ARG A 49 -27.61 5.83 21.53
C ARG A 49 -28.18 5.70 20.12
N ALA A 50 -29.38 6.19 19.88
CA ALA A 50 -30.04 6.17 18.58
C ALA A 50 -29.26 6.98 17.55
N GLU A 51 -28.82 8.19 17.88
CA GLU A 51 -27.97 9.02 17.03
C GLU A 51 -26.65 8.33 16.73
N ALA A 52 -25.98 7.77 17.73
CA ALA A 52 -24.73 7.05 17.54
C ALA A 52 -24.90 5.87 16.57
N LEU A 53 -25.94 5.05 16.71
CA LEU A 53 -26.18 3.90 15.85
C LEU A 53 -26.50 4.28 14.40
N ILE A 54 -27.33 5.31 14.20
CA ILE A 54 -27.83 5.67 12.87
C ILE A 54 -26.83 6.56 12.12
N LEU A 55 -26.28 7.60 12.77
CA LEU A 55 -25.42 8.59 12.12
C LEU A 55 -23.94 8.22 12.19
N MET A 56 -23.49 7.63 13.29
CA MET A 56 -22.07 7.33 13.52
C MET A 56 -21.71 5.87 13.27
N GLY A 57 -22.67 5.03 12.93
CA GLY A 57 -22.45 3.62 12.65
C GLY A 57 -21.50 3.40 11.47
N ASN A 58 -20.65 2.38 11.53
CA ASN A 58 -19.69 2.07 10.47
C ASN A 58 -20.34 1.84 9.11
N LYS A 59 -21.49 1.17 9.07
CA LYS A 59 -22.24 0.91 7.84
C LYS A 59 -22.68 2.21 7.14
N SER A 60 -23.02 3.24 7.89
CA SER A 60 -23.46 4.54 7.38
C SER A 60 -22.29 5.44 6.93
N ASN A 61 -21.06 5.11 7.34
CA ASN A 61 -19.86 5.93 7.10
C ASN A 61 -18.80 5.20 6.28
N LEU A 62 -19.21 4.40 5.29
CA LEU A 62 -18.28 3.67 4.41
C LEU A 62 -17.52 4.58 3.44
N VAL A 63 -18.08 5.74 3.12
CA VAL A 63 -17.59 6.67 2.10
C VAL A 63 -17.19 7.99 2.75
N THR A 64 -16.11 8.60 2.25
CA THR A 64 -15.67 9.90 2.76
C THR A 64 -16.52 11.04 2.15
N PRO A 65 -16.91 12.06 2.93
CA PRO A 65 -17.61 13.22 2.40
C PRO A 65 -16.71 14.14 1.54
N ARG A 66 -15.38 13.94 1.58
CA ARG A 66 -14.40 14.76 0.86
C ARG A 66 -14.51 14.60 -0.65
N ASN A 67 -14.51 13.36 -1.14
CA ASN A 67 -14.41 13.04 -2.58
C ASN A 67 -15.33 11.88 -3.00
N GLY A 68 -16.12 11.34 -2.08
CA GLY A 68 -17.00 10.20 -2.35
C GLY A 68 -16.28 8.88 -2.57
N GLU A 69 -15.03 8.74 -2.12
CA GLU A 69 -14.28 7.48 -2.19
C GLU A 69 -14.59 6.60 -0.99
N GLN A 70 -14.56 5.29 -1.22
CA GLN A 70 -14.74 4.34 -0.14
C GLN A 70 -13.52 4.36 0.79
N MET A 71 -13.78 4.57 2.08
CA MET A 71 -12.76 4.64 3.11
C MET A 71 -12.59 3.31 3.84
N ILE A 72 -13.69 2.64 4.14
CA ILE A 72 -13.70 1.32 4.78
C ILE A 72 -13.68 0.27 3.67
N ALA A 73 -12.55 -0.41 3.51
CA ALA A 73 -12.34 -1.45 2.52
C ALA A 73 -11.24 -2.42 2.99
N ALA A 74 -10.94 -3.43 2.19
CA ALA A 74 -9.87 -4.38 2.54
C ALA A 74 -8.50 -3.70 2.66
N THR A 75 -7.72 -4.12 3.63
CA THR A 75 -6.36 -3.65 3.91
C THR A 75 -5.41 -4.83 4.09
N GLN A 76 -4.13 -4.57 4.00
CA GLN A 76 -3.01 -5.46 4.35
C GLN A 76 -3.26 -6.96 4.05
N ASP A 77 -3.50 -7.79 5.07
CA ASP A 77 -3.63 -9.25 4.93
C ASP A 77 -4.85 -9.66 4.11
N PHE A 78 -5.93 -8.90 4.14
CA PHE A 78 -7.11 -9.18 3.33
C PHE A 78 -6.83 -8.98 1.84
N ILE A 79 -6.00 -7.99 1.49
CA ILE A 79 -5.54 -7.79 0.11
C ILE A 79 -4.58 -8.91 -0.30
N THR A 80 -3.62 -9.25 0.56
CA THR A 80 -2.65 -10.32 0.30
C THR A 80 -3.37 -11.66 0.11
N GLY A 81 -4.28 -12.01 1.03
CA GLY A 81 -5.07 -13.22 0.94
C GLY A 81 -5.96 -13.27 -0.29
N GLY A 82 -6.64 -12.18 -0.60
CA GLY A 82 -7.46 -12.04 -1.82
C GLY A 82 -6.64 -12.19 -3.10
N TYR A 83 -5.45 -11.57 -3.16
CA TYR A 83 -4.54 -11.69 -4.29
C TYR A 83 -4.04 -13.12 -4.48
N LEU A 84 -3.53 -13.74 -3.43
CA LEU A 84 -2.99 -15.10 -3.48
C LEU A 84 -4.06 -16.14 -3.80
N LEU A 85 -5.29 -15.95 -3.29
CA LEU A 85 -6.44 -16.79 -3.60
C LEU A 85 -6.81 -16.71 -5.08
N THR A 86 -6.82 -15.52 -5.65
CA THR A 86 -7.27 -15.27 -7.03
C THR A 86 -6.19 -15.38 -8.09
N GLN A 87 -4.96 -15.79 -7.72
CA GLN A 87 -3.87 -16.03 -8.67
C GLN A 87 -4.25 -17.11 -9.69
N LYS A 88 -3.69 -16.99 -10.91
CA LYS A 88 -3.99 -17.83 -12.06
C LYS A 88 -3.79 -19.33 -11.82
N ASP A 89 -2.77 -19.70 -11.04
CA ASP A 89 -2.37 -21.11 -10.85
C ASP A 89 -2.86 -21.71 -9.52
N THR A 90 -3.90 -21.12 -8.92
CA THR A 90 -4.42 -21.56 -7.63
C THR A 90 -5.63 -22.49 -7.84
N PHE A 91 -5.43 -23.78 -7.56
CA PHE A 91 -6.44 -24.82 -7.69
C PHE A 91 -6.66 -25.58 -6.39
N PHE A 92 -7.89 -25.96 -6.14
CA PHE A 92 -8.32 -26.65 -4.93
C PHE A 92 -9.12 -27.90 -5.24
N ASP A 93 -8.95 -28.94 -4.46
CA ASP A 93 -9.84 -30.09 -4.44
C ASP A 93 -11.16 -29.76 -3.72
N ARG A 94 -12.15 -30.66 -3.84
CA ARG A 94 -13.46 -30.46 -3.25
C ARG A 94 -13.42 -30.27 -1.73
N GLY A 95 -12.59 -31.04 -1.03
CA GLY A 95 -12.46 -30.94 0.44
C GLY A 95 -12.01 -29.57 0.89
N LYS A 96 -10.94 -29.06 0.27
CA LYS A 96 -10.41 -27.71 0.57
C LYS A 96 -11.40 -26.60 0.19
N VAL A 97 -12.06 -26.72 -0.95
CA VAL A 97 -13.11 -25.76 -1.35
C VAL A 97 -14.23 -25.70 -0.32
N CYS A 98 -14.73 -26.83 0.14
CA CYS A 98 -15.77 -26.86 1.16
C CYS A 98 -15.29 -26.24 2.49
N GLN A 99 -14.06 -26.49 2.88
CA GLN A 99 -13.46 -25.88 4.08
C GLN A 99 -13.35 -24.35 3.96
N ILE A 100 -12.91 -23.83 2.80
CA ILE A 100 -12.84 -22.38 2.57
C ILE A 100 -14.23 -21.76 2.56
N ILE A 101 -15.17 -22.39 1.86
CA ILE A 101 -16.55 -21.89 1.72
C ILE A 101 -17.28 -21.90 3.06
N SER A 102 -17.00 -22.87 3.95
CA SER A 102 -17.61 -22.87 5.29
C SER A 102 -17.34 -21.61 6.09
N GLN A 103 -16.26 -20.88 5.77
CA GLN A 103 -15.96 -19.59 6.40
C GLN A 103 -16.86 -18.43 5.95
N ILE A 104 -17.56 -18.58 4.82
CA ILE A 104 -18.50 -17.58 4.29
C ILE A 104 -19.86 -17.66 4.99
N ILE A 105 -20.17 -18.84 5.56
CA ILE A 105 -21.46 -19.06 6.22
C ILE A 105 -21.49 -18.21 7.49
N SER A 106 -22.46 -17.31 7.58
CA SER A 106 -22.71 -16.52 8.78
C SER A 106 -23.81 -17.16 9.62
N ASP A 107 -23.62 -17.15 10.93
CA ASP A 107 -24.68 -17.43 11.91
C ASP A 107 -25.63 -16.22 12.02
N HIS A 108 -26.21 -15.75 10.94
CA HIS A 108 -27.30 -14.79 11.04
C HIS A 108 -28.57 -15.52 11.51
N GLU A 109 -29.29 -14.88 12.43
CA GLU A 109 -30.53 -15.38 13.03
C GLU A 109 -31.61 -15.79 12.03
N ASP A 110 -31.50 -15.37 10.76
CA ASP A 110 -32.44 -15.61 9.68
C ASP A 110 -32.18 -16.89 8.83
N GLY A 111 -31.31 -17.79 9.31
CA GLY A 111 -31.07 -19.06 8.65
C GLY A 111 -29.75 -19.15 7.90
N MET A 112 -29.21 -20.37 7.81
CA MET A 112 -27.99 -20.64 7.08
C MET A 112 -28.13 -20.25 5.60
N ASP A 113 -27.29 -19.31 5.15
CA ASP A 113 -27.15 -19.01 3.73
C ASP A 113 -26.71 -20.28 2.99
N LYS A 114 -27.61 -20.84 2.20
CA LYS A 114 -27.27 -21.98 1.35
C LYS A 114 -26.27 -21.50 0.29
N ILE A 115 -25.11 -22.14 0.24
CA ILE A 115 -24.09 -21.85 -0.77
C ILE A 115 -24.15 -22.91 -1.86
N ASP A 116 -24.30 -22.47 -3.10
CA ASP A 116 -24.32 -23.35 -4.26
C ASP A 116 -22.91 -23.49 -4.83
N LEU A 117 -22.33 -24.69 -4.73
CA LEU A 117 -20.98 -24.95 -5.26
C LEU A 117 -21.03 -24.94 -6.81
N PRO A 118 -20.22 -24.11 -7.49
CA PRO A 118 -20.17 -24.08 -8.94
C PRO A 118 -19.56 -25.39 -9.50
N PRO A 119 -19.76 -25.70 -10.76
CA PRO A 119 -19.13 -26.84 -11.40
C PRO A 119 -17.60 -26.67 -11.37
N PRO A 120 -16.83 -27.77 -11.27
CA PRO A 120 -15.37 -27.69 -11.23
C PRO A 120 -14.83 -27.13 -12.56
N ALA A 121 -13.79 -26.29 -12.47
CA ALA A 121 -13.12 -25.73 -13.64
C ALA A 121 -12.35 -26.81 -14.42
N ILE A 122 -11.78 -27.78 -13.73
CA ILE A 122 -11.10 -28.95 -14.30
C ILE A 122 -11.85 -30.20 -13.88
N VAL A 123 -12.23 -31.03 -14.84
CA VAL A 123 -12.97 -32.25 -14.59
C VAL A 123 -12.06 -33.48 -14.59
N LYS A 124 -11.11 -33.53 -15.48
CA LYS A 124 -10.14 -34.65 -15.62
C LYS A 124 -8.71 -34.12 -15.56
N PRO A 125 -7.74 -34.80 -14.92
CA PRO A 125 -7.88 -36.13 -14.30
C PRO A 125 -8.55 -36.08 -12.92
N ARG A 126 -8.58 -34.91 -12.26
CA ARG A 126 -9.25 -34.69 -10.95
C ARG A 126 -10.17 -33.48 -11.05
N LYS A 127 -11.26 -33.51 -10.27
CA LYS A 127 -12.15 -32.35 -10.15
C LYS A 127 -11.48 -31.26 -9.33
N LEU A 128 -11.17 -30.12 -9.95
CA LEU A 128 -10.51 -28.99 -9.32
C LEU A 128 -11.30 -27.70 -9.56
N TRP A 129 -11.32 -26.86 -8.56
CA TRP A 129 -11.91 -25.52 -8.56
C TRP A 129 -10.82 -24.48 -8.51
N THR A 130 -11.05 -23.33 -9.12
CA THR A 130 -10.12 -22.20 -9.06
C THR A 130 -10.42 -21.29 -7.87
N GLY A 131 -9.41 -20.60 -7.36
CA GLY A 131 -9.63 -19.58 -6.33
C GLY A 131 -10.51 -18.41 -6.80
N LYS A 132 -10.56 -18.14 -8.13
CA LYS A 132 -11.46 -17.14 -8.72
C LYS A 132 -12.94 -17.55 -8.58
N GLN A 133 -13.25 -18.85 -8.69
CA GLN A 133 -14.60 -19.36 -8.44
C GLN A 133 -14.99 -19.19 -6.97
N ILE A 134 -14.07 -19.42 -6.04
CA ILE A 134 -14.31 -19.19 -4.61
C ILE A 134 -14.56 -17.70 -4.34
N PHE A 135 -13.78 -16.81 -4.96
CA PHE A 135 -14.00 -15.37 -4.84
C PHE A 135 -15.37 -14.95 -5.41
N SER A 136 -15.83 -15.59 -6.47
CA SER A 136 -17.17 -15.33 -7.04
C SER A 136 -18.29 -15.69 -6.07
N LEU A 137 -18.13 -16.77 -5.28
CA LEU A 137 -19.07 -17.15 -4.23
C LEU A 137 -19.13 -16.16 -3.07
N LEU A 138 -18.04 -15.43 -2.81
CA LEU A 138 -18.02 -14.35 -1.83
C LEU A 138 -19.02 -13.25 -2.21
N LEU A 139 -19.08 -12.90 -3.51
CA LEU A 139 -19.98 -11.88 -4.04
C LEU A 139 -21.41 -12.41 -4.20
N ARG A 140 -21.55 -13.63 -4.69
CA ARG A 140 -22.84 -14.28 -4.97
C ARG A 140 -22.83 -15.72 -4.47
N PRO A 141 -23.30 -16.00 -3.23
CA PRO A 141 -23.21 -17.34 -2.63
C PRO A 141 -24.14 -18.37 -3.24
N ASN A 142 -25.27 -17.94 -3.79
CA ASN A 142 -26.29 -18.83 -4.35
C ASN A 142 -27.03 -18.22 -5.54
N GLY A 143 -27.80 -19.03 -6.24
CA GLY A 143 -28.60 -18.62 -7.38
C GLY A 143 -29.73 -17.64 -7.01
N GLY A 144 -30.21 -17.65 -5.77
CA GLY A 144 -31.26 -16.75 -5.27
C GLY A 144 -30.78 -15.33 -4.97
N SER A 145 -29.46 -15.11 -4.88
CA SER A 145 -28.92 -13.78 -4.65
C SER A 145 -29.13 -12.87 -5.88
N ARG A 146 -29.68 -11.67 -5.62
CA ARG A 146 -29.93 -10.65 -6.65
C ARG A 146 -28.66 -9.86 -7.04
N VAL A 147 -27.53 -10.13 -6.39
CA VAL A 147 -26.28 -9.40 -6.63
C VAL A 147 -25.65 -9.82 -7.96
N GLN A 148 -25.56 -8.89 -8.91
CA GLN A 148 -24.96 -9.07 -10.24
C GLN A 148 -23.97 -7.95 -10.53
N ALA A 149 -22.91 -7.89 -9.75
CA ALA A 149 -21.88 -6.84 -9.89
C ALA A 149 -21.06 -7.04 -11.17
N ASN A 150 -20.77 -5.93 -11.85
CA ASN A 150 -19.94 -5.89 -13.04
C ASN A 150 -18.78 -4.93 -12.83
N LEU A 151 -17.55 -5.37 -13.13
CA LEU A 151 -16.36 -4.57 -13.03
C LEU A 151 -15.39 -4.96 -14.14
N VAL A 152 -14.83 -3.95 -14.81
CA VAL A 152 -13.70 -4.12 -15.73
C VAL A 152 -12.64 -3.07 -15.35
N THR A 153 -11.48 -3.52 -14.91
CA THR A 153 -10.42 -2.62 -14.47
C THR A 153 -9.03 -3.21 -14.69
N LYS A 154 -8.04 -2.33 -14.71
CA LYS A 154 -6.62 -2.69 -14.81
C LYS A 154 -6.00 -2.70 -13.43
N GLY A 155 -5.32 -3.76 -13.06
CA GLY A 155 -4.56 -3.86 -11.83
C GLY A 155 -3.20 -3.16 -11.93
N LYS A 156 -2.48 -3.11 -10.80
CA LYS A 156 -1.19 -2.43 -10.67
C LYS A 156 -0.10 -3.00 -11.60
N SER A 157 -0.11 -4.30 -11.84
CA SER A 157 0.90 -5.03 -12.66
C SER A 157 0.48 -5.20 -14.12
N TYR A 158 -0.47 -4.40 -14.60
CA TYR A 158 -0.94 -4.48 -15.98
C TYR A 158 0.16 -4.13 -16.98
N THR A 159 0.33 -5.00 -17.98
CA THR A 159 1.26 -4.76 -19.11
C THR A 159 0.51 -4.06 -20.23
N PHE A 160 0.98 -2.85 -20.59
CA PHE A 160 0.36 -2.03 -21.62
C PHE A 160 0.21 -2.77 -22.97
N ASN A 161 -0.87 -2.52 -23.67
CA ASN A 161 -1.18 -2.95 -25.05
C ASN A 161 -1.49 -4.45 -25.27
N LYS A 162 -1.87 -5.20 -24.23
CA LYS A 162 -2.30 -6.59 -24.41
C LYS A 162 -3.64 -6.84 -23.70
N GLU A 163 -4.62 -7.37 -24.44
CA GLU A 163 -5.91 -7.80 -23.89
C GLU A 163 -5.72 -8.91 -22.85
N PHE A 164 -4.78 -9.83 -23.11
CA PHE A 164 -4.38 -10.86 -22.16
C PHE A 164 -3.09 -10.46 -21.45
N CYS A 165 -3.22 -9.92 -20.26
CA CYS A 165 -2.08 -9.57 -19.43
C CYS A 165 -1.33 -10.82 -18.93
N ILE A 166 -0.02 -10.89 -19.18
CA ILE A 166 0.83 -12.00 -18.72
C ILE A 166 0.80 -12.13 -17.19
N ASN A 167 0.69 -10.99 -16.50
CA ASN A 167 0.66 -10.92 -15.04
C ASN A 167 -0.74 -11.15 -14.45
N ASP A 168 -1.75 -11.49 -15.27
CA ASP A 168 -3.14 -11.65 -14.85
C ASP A 168 -3.69 -10.44 -14.08
N SER A 169 -3.35 -9.24 -14.55
CA SER A 169 -3.71 -7.96 -13.91
C SER A 169 -4.87 -7.22 -14.60
N PHE A 170 -5.49 -7.83 -15.59
CA PHE A 170 -6.72 -7.31 -16.18
C PHE A 170 -7.92 -8.00 -15.55
N VAL A 171 -8.64 -7.27 -14.69
CA VAL A 171 -9.73 -7.83 -13.89
C VAL A 171 -11.07 -7.66 -14.62
N ILE A 172 -11.75 -8.76 -14.83
CA ILE A 172 -13.09 -8.81 -15.40
C ILE A 172 -14.01 -9.57 -14.46
N ILE A 173 -15.01 -8.87 -13.92
CA ILE A 173 -16.12 -9.46 -13.16
C ILE A 173 -17.38 -9.21 -13.95
N ARG A 174 -18.16 -10.27 -14.21
CA ARG A 174 -19.45 -10.22 -14.87
C ARG A 174 -20.46 -11.02 -14.06
N ASN A 175 -21.62 -10.43 -13.79
CA ASN A 175 -22.67 -11.05 -12.98
C ASN A 175 -22.14 -11.63 -11.66
N SER A 176 -21.27 -10.90 -10.98
CA SER A 176 -20.56 -11.31 -9.75
C SER A 176 -19.61 -12.52 -9.93
N GLN A 177 -19.28 -12.91 -11.16
CA GLN A 177 -18.30 -13.94 -11.43
C GLN A 177 -16.97 -13.33 -11.86
N LEU A 178 -15.91 -13.66 -11.16
CA LEU A 178 -14.54 -13.27 -11.52
C LEU A 178 -14.04 -14.18 -12.65
N LEU A 179 -14.02 -13.66 -13.86
CA LEU A 179 -13.66 -14.40 -15.07
C LEU A 179 -12.15 -14.34 -15.34
N ALA A 180 -11.55 -13.18 -15.12
CA ALA A 180 -10.13 -12.95 -15.36
C ALA A 180 -9.56 -11.95 -14.35
N GLY A 181 -8.26 -11.99 -14.16
CA GLY A 181 -7.53 -11.08 -13.30
C GLY A 181 -7.36 -11.59 -11.86
N SER A 182 -6.36 -11.05 -11.17
CA SER A 182 -6.12 -11.22 -9.74
C SER A 182 -6.55 -9.97 -8.98
N MET A 183 -7.15 -10.16 -7.81
CA MET A 183 -7.64 -9.05 -6.99
C MET A 183 -6.49 -8.40 -6.24
N ASP A 184 -6.34 -7.11 -6.37
CA ASP A 184 -5.27 -6.30 -5.76
C ASP A 184 -5.84 -5.12 -4.96
N LYS A 185 -4.96 -4.22 -4.50
CA LYS A 185 -5.37 -3.01 -3.79
C LYS A 185 -6.28 -2.11 -4.61
N GLY A 186 -6.11 -2.07 -5.94
CA GLY A 186 -6.95 -1.25 -6.82
C GLY A 186 -8.40 -1.73 -6.87
N THR A 187 -8.61 -3.02 -6.69
CA THR A 187 -9.92 -3.68 -6.77
C THR A 187 -10.58 -3.97 -5.43
N LEU A 188 -9.79 -4.13 -4.35
CA LEU A 188 -10.27 -4.47 -3.00
C LEU A 188 -10.02 -3.35 -1.98
N GLY A 189 -9.01 -2.51 -2.20
CA GLY A 189 -8.55 -1.52 -1.22
C GLY A 189 -9.35 -0.23 -1.21
N SER A 190 -9.09 0.61 -0.22
CA SER A 190 -9.68 1.94 -0.08
C SER A 190 -9.13 2.94 -1.12
N GLY A 191 -9.84 4.06 -1.32
CA GLY A 191 -9.39 5.18 -2.14
C GLY A 191 -9.59 5.02 -3.65
N SER A 192 -10.33 4.01 -4.11
CA SER A 192 -10.63 3.78 -5.53
C SER A 192 -12.13 3.66 -5.76
N LYS A 193 -12.65 4.32 -6.80
CA LYS A 193 -14.03 4.14 -7.29
C LYS A 193 -14.18 2.89 -8.16
N ASN A 194 -13.07 2.27 -8.56
CA ASN A 194 -13.03 0.99 -9.30
C ASN A 194 -12.91 -0.22 -8.37
N ASN A 195 -13.26 -0.06 -7.10
CA ASN A 195 -13.28 -1.11 -6.11
C ASN A 195 -14.61 -1.88 -6.20
N ILE A 196 -14.56 -3.21 -6.08
CA ILE A 196 -15.76 -4.05 -6.12
C ILE A 196 -16.74 -3.71 -4.98
N PHE A 197 -16.24 -3.39 -3.80
CA PHE A 197 -17.08 -3.02 -2.65
C PHE A 197 -17.78 -1.68 -2.85
N TYR A 198 -17.14 -0.74 -3.56
CA TYR A 198 -17.78 0.52 -3.94
C TYR A 198 -18.94 0.30 -4.92
N ILE A 199 -18.77 -0.60 -5.89
CA ILE A 199 -19.84 -0.96 -6.82
C ILE A 199 -21.00 -1.62 -6.09
N LEU A 200 -20.70 -2.55 -5.17
CA LEU A 200 -21.74 -3.18 -4.34
C LEU A 200 -22.48 -2.14 -3.48
N LEU A 201 -21.75 -1.19 -2.91
CA LEU A 201 -22.34 -0.11 -2.12
C LEU A 201 -23.28 0.77 -2.94
N ARG A 202 -22.83 1.16 -4.14
CA ARG A 202 -23.58 2.04 -5.04
C ARG A 202 -24.85 1.37 -5.59
N ASP A 203 -24.75 0.10 -6.01
CA ASP A 203 -25.78 -0.58 -6.77
C ASP A 203 -26.71 -1.44 -5.89
N TYR A 204 -26.24 -1.93 -4.74
CA TYR A 204 -26.97 -2.87 -3.86
C TYR A 204 -27.08 -2.41 -2.41
N GLY A 205 -26.43 -1.31 -2.04
CA GLY A 205 -26.51 -0.72 -0.72
C GLY A 205 -25.42 -1.20 0.27
N GLN A 206 -25.47 -0.60 1.45
CA GLN A 206 -24.42 -0.74 2.48
C GLN A 206 -24.31 -2.15 3.07
N ASP A 207 -25.44 -2.83 3.28
CA ASP A 207 -25.46 -4.15 3.92
C ASP A 207 -24.77 -5.21 3.05
N VAL A 208 -25.04 -5.19 1.74
CA VAL A 208 -24.42 -6.12 0.79
C VAL A 208 -22.91 -5.89 0.72
N SER A 209 -22.47 -4.62 0.68
CA SER A 209 -21.06 -4.27 0.67
C SER A 209 -20.35 -4.70 1.96
N CYS A 210 -20.94 -4.44 3.13
CA CYS A 210 -20.40 -4.87 4.42
C CYS A 210 -20.31 -6.39 4.53
N THR A 211 -21.35 -7.11 4.10
CA THR A 211 -21.35 -8.57 4.11
C THR A 211 -20.26 -9.14 3.20
N ALA A 212 -20.07 -8.57 2.02
CA ALA A 212 -18.98 -8.99 1.12
C ALA A 212 -17.59 -8.74 1.72
N MET A 213 -17.38 -7.59 2.37
CA MET A 213 -16.12 -7.30 3.09
C MET A 213 -15.89 -8.27 4.25
N TRP A 214 -16.93 -8.55 5.02
CA TRP A 214 -16.85 -9.52 6.11
C TRP A 214 -16.49 -10.92 5.60
N ARG A 215 -17.15 -11.39 4.55
CA ARG A 215 -16.83 -12.67 3.90
C ARG A 215 -15.39 -12.73 3.42
N LEU A 216 -14.89 -11.65 2.81
CA LEU A 216 -13.48 -11.56 2.39
C LEU A 216 -12.55 -11.67 3.58
N SER A 217 -12.80 -10.95 4.68
CA SER A 217 -11.96 -10.98 5.87
C SER A 217 -11.84 -12.38 6.47
N ARG A 218 -12.93 -13.12 6.50
CA ARG A 218 -12.98 -14.50 6.98
C ARG A 218 -12.19 -15.45 6.07
N ILE A 219 -12.44 -15.40 4.77
CA ILE A 219 -11.75 -16.26 3.79
C ILE A 219 -10.26 -15.95 3.75
N ALA A 220 -9.87 -14.68 3.67
CA ALA A 220 -8.48 -14.28 3.53
C ALA A 220 -7.65 -14.73 4.74
N SER A 221 -8.16 -14.50 5.95
CA SER A 221 -7.50 -14.92 7.18
C SER A 221 -7.34 -16.44 7.26
N TRP A 222 -8.41 -17.18 7.01
CA TRP A 222 -8.38 -18.65 7.02
C TRP A 222 -7.44 -19.22 5.93
N PHE A 223 -7.49 -18.64 4.74
CA PHE A 223 -6.64 -19.06 3.62
C PHE A 223 -5.16 -18.83 3.91
N LEU A 224 -4.79 -17.66 4.42
CA LEU A 224 -3.42 -17.34 4.78
C LEU A 224 -2.90 -18.24 5.92
N MET A 225 -3.72 -18.50 6.93
CA MET A 225 -3.38 -19.38 8.03
C MET A 225 -3.06 -20.81 7.55
N ASN A 226 -3.83 -21.32 6.58
CA ASN A 226 -3.66 -22.69 6.08
C ASN A 226 -2.62 -22.82 4.96
N ARG A 227 -2.38 -21.74 4.20
CA ARG A 227 -1.35 -21.70 3.17
C ARG A 227 0.03 -21.41 3.76
N GLY A 228 0.09 -20.52 4.75
CA GLY A 228 1.30 -19.89 5.22
C GLY A 228 1.75 -18.74 4.31
N PHE A 229 2.22 -17.67 4.92
CA PHE A 229 2.84 -16.53 4.26
C PHE A 229 3.83 -15.89 5.24
N SER A 230 5.10 -15.86 4.88
CA SER A 230 6.17 -15.37 5.73
C SER A 230 7.30 -14.79 4.92
N ILE A 231 8.07 -13.89 5.51
CA ILE A 231 9.30 -13.34 4.92
C ILE A 231 10.47 -14.07 5.56
N GLY A 232 11.28 -14.73 4.72
CA GLY A 232 12.51 -15.39 5.14
C GLY A 232 13.75 -14.65 4.65
N LEU A 233 14.91 -14.99 5.20
CA LEU A 233 16.20 -14.45 4.79
C LEU A 233 16.48 -14.72 3.29
N GLY A 234 16.06 -15.88 2.79
CA GLY A 234 16.19 -16.26 1.39
C GLY A 234 15.44 -15.34 0.42
N ASP A 235 14.35 -14.68 0.86
CA ASP A 235 13.58 -13.76 0.04
C ASP A 235 14.33 -12.46 -0.28
N VAL A 236 15.31 -12.09 0.55
CA VAL A 236 16.11 -10.86 0.41
C VAL A 236 17.56 -11.13 0.05
N THR A 237 17.95 -12.39 -0.11
CA THR A 237 19.33 -12.76 -0.48
C THR A 237 19.58 -12.47 -1.95
N PRO A 238 20.56 -11.61 -2.29
CA PRO A 238 20.89 -11.29 -3.67
C PRO A 238 21.57 -12.47 -4.38
N SER A 239 21.28 -12.68 -5.66
CA SER A 239 21.98 -13.66 -6.48
C SER A 239 23.41 -13.19 -6.81
N LYS A 240 24.33 -14.13 -7.08
CA LYS A 240 25.70 -13.80 -7.47
C LYS A 240 25.76 -12.96 -8.76
N SER A 241 24.85 -13.21 -9.69
CA SER A 241 24.73 -12.43 -10.92
C SER A 241 24.30 -10.97 -10.65
N LEU A 242 23.37 -10.78 -9.71
CA LEU A 242 22.92 -9.45 -9.31
C LEU A 242 24.03 -8.67 -8.62
N LEU A 243 24.81 -9.33 -7.75
CA LEU A 243 25.93 -8.68 -7.07
C LEU A 243 26.99 -8.20 -8.07
N LYS A 244 27.32 -9.02 -9.09
CA LYS A 244 28.26 -8.63 -10.16
C LYS A 244 27.71 -7.43 -10.95
N MET A 245 26.47 -7.50 -11.42
CA MET A 245 25.83 -6.41 -12.17
C MET A 245 25.76 -5.12 -11.33
N LYS A 246 25.46 -5.21 -10.03
CA LYS A 246 25.49 -4.08 -9.10
C LYS A 246 26.88 -3.47 -9.05
N GLY A 247 27.94 -4.27 -8.88
CA GLY A 247 29.33 -3.79 -8.84
C GLY A 247 29.68 -3.03 -10.12
N ASP A 248 29.36 -3.59 -11.30
CA ASP A 248 29.60 -2.95 -12.59
C ASP A 248 28.84 -1.62 -12.73
N LEU A 249 27.57 -1.57 -12.27
CA LEU A 249 26.75 -0.35 -12.33
C LEU A 249 27.27 0.74 -11.40
N VAL A 250 27.71 0.38 -10.19
CA VAL A 250 28.27 1.32 -9.20
C VAL A 250 29.57 1.87 -9.69
N GLN A 251 30.49 1.02 -10.19
CA GLN A 251 31.78 1.45 -10.70
C GLN A 251 31.63 2.41 -11.89
N ASN A 252 30.80 2.05 -12.88
CA ASN A 252 30.50 2.94 -14.00
C ASN A 252 29.90 4.28 -13.57
N GLY A 253 29.13 4.28 -12.48
CA GLY A 253 28.57 5.51 -11.93
C GLY A 253 29.60 6.36 -11.22
N TYR A 254 30.52 5.75 -10.50
CA TYR A 254 31.63 6.47 -9.85
C TYR A 254 32.56 7.09 -10.88
N ASP A 255 32.94 6.34 -11.92
CA ASP A 255 33.78 6.83 -13.01
C ASP A 255 33.19 8.11 -13.64
N LYS A 256 31.87 8.11 -13.91
CA LYS A 256 31.18 9.31 -14.42
C LYS A 256 31.16 10.47 -13.43
N CYS A 257 30.94 10.17 -12.14
CA CYS A 257 30.97 11.22 -11.12
C CYS A 257 32.33 11.87 -11.01
N ASP A 258 33.39 11.06 -11.09
CA ASP A 258 34.76 11.53 -11.09
C ASP A 258 35.10 12.38 -12.34
N ASP A 259 34.57 12.00 -13.50
CA ASP A 259 34.68 12.79 -14.73
C ASP A 259 34.01 14.17 -14.59
N TYR A 260 32.81 14.23 -13.98
CA TYR A 260 32.12 15.50 -13.72
C TYR A 260 32.88 16.37 -12.70
N ILE A 261 33.49 15.77 -11.68
CA ILE A 261 34.31 16.48 -10.71
C ILE A 261 35.55 17.08 -11.40
N LYS A 262 36.22 16.33 -12.25
CA LYS A 262 37.36 16.81 -13.04
C LYS A 262 36.96 17.96 -13.96
N GLN A 263 35.83 17.84 -14.68
CA GLN A 263 35.32 18.92 -15.54
C GLN A 263 35.05 20.22 -14.76
N LEU A 264 34.60 20.12 -13.49
CA LEU A 264 34.44 21.30 -12.64
C LEU A 264 35.82 21.90 -12.26
N GLU A 265 36.81 21.06 -11.89
CA GLU A 265 38.13 21.49 -11.53
C GLU A 265 38.85 22.17 -12.71
N GLU A 266 38.63 21.71 -13.94
CA GLU A 266 39.12 22.27 -15.18
C GLU A 266 38.33 23.51 -15.67
N GLY A 267 37.20 23.85 -15.01
CA GLY A 267 36.32 24.95 -15.41
C GLY A 267 35.58 24.74 -16.75
N CYS A 268 35.47 23.50 -17.21
CA CYS A 268 34.84 23.15 -18.48
C CYS A 268 33.38 22.71 -18.32
N LEU A 269 32.83 22.73 -17.10
CA LEU A 269 31.45 22.32 -16.84
C LEU A 269 30.45 23.36 -17.34
N ALA A 270 29.58 22.98 -18.29
CA ALA A 270 28.54 23.86 -18.79
C ALA A 270 27.46 24.08 -17.69
N SER A 271 27.38 25.30 -17.16
CA SER A 271 26.36 25.65 -16.15
C SER A 271 24.95 25.67 -16.75
N THR A 272 23.98 25.16 -16.01
CA THR A 272 22.55 25.26 -16.36
C THR A 272 22.06 26.68 -16.14
N ALA A 273 21.20 27.20 -17.01
CA ALA A 273 20.66 28.54 -16.89
C ALA A 273 20.05 28.82 -15.50
N GLY A 274 20.56 29.85 -14.82
CA GLY A 274 20.10 30.28 -13.50
C GLY A 274 20.72 29.52 -12.30
N ARG A 275 21.75 28.68 -12.52
CA ARG A 275 22.48 27.95 -11.45
C ARG A 275 23.98 28.19 -11.54
N SER A 276 24.65 28.04 -10.39
CA SER A 276 26.12 28.04 -10.36
C SER A 276 26.68 26.71 -10.91
N GLU A 277 27.96 26.70 -11.26
CA GLU A 277 28.65 25.48 -11.74
C GLU A 277 28.61 24.38 -10.67
N GLU A 278 28.79 24.75 -9.39
CA GLU A 278 28.70 23.80 -8.29
C GLU A 278 27.30 23.22 -8.11
N GLU A 279 26.25 24.02 -8.23
CA GLU A 279 24.87 23.53 -8.15
C GLU A 279 24.53 22.63 -9.33
N THR A 280 25.07 22.93 -10.49
CA THR A 280 24.92 22.09 -11.69
C THR A 280 25.59 20.74 -11.50
N LEU A 281 26.81 20.73 -10.94
CA LEU A 281 27.51 19.50 -10.61
C LEU A 281 26.72 18.62 -9.64
N GLU A 282 26.22 19.22 -8.55
CA GLU A 282 25.44 18.51 -7.54
C GLU A 282 24.17 17.85 -8.14
N ASP A 283 23.48 18.55 -9.05
CA ASP A 283 22.31 18.00 -9.73
C ASP A 283 22.67 16.84 -10.70
N LEU A 284 23.76 16.96 -11.45
CA LEU A 284 24.23 15.92 -12.35
C LEU A 284 24.63 14.65 -11.59
N ILE A 285 25.38 14.79 -10.52
CA ILE A 285 25.79 13.66 -9.68
C ILE A 285 24.53 13.02 -9.02
N LEU A 286 23.62 13.80 -8.47
CA LEU A 286 22.38 13.32 -7.88
C LEU A 286 21.54 12.49 -8.90
N LYS A 287 21.47 12.96 -10.14
CA LYS A 287 20.75 12.28 -11.24
C LYS A 287 21.41 10.93 -11.58
N GLU A 288 22.75 10.90 -11.75
CA GLU A 288 23.45 9.65 -12.05
C GLU A 288 23.35 8.63 -10.90
N LEU A 289 23.54 9.06 -9.65
CA LEU A 289 23.43 8.19 -8.48
C LEU A 289 22.00 7.64 -8.28
N SER A 290 20.98 8.45 -8.56
CA SER A 290 19.59 8.00 -8.55
C SER A 290 19.33 6.98 -9.68
N ALA A 291 19.91 7.17 -10.85
CA ALA A 291 19.80 6.23 -11.96
C ALA A 291 20.45 4.87 -11.64
N ILE A 292 21.56 4.84 -10.88
CA ILE A 292 22.18 3.58 -10.42
C ILE A 292 21.20 2.81 -9.54
N ARG A 293 20.62 3.45 -8.52
CA ARG A 293 19.64 2.84 -7.63
C ARG A 293 18.46 2.25 -8.42
N ASP A 294 17.92 3.00 -9.37
CA ASP A 294 16.74 2.58 -10.13
C ASP A 294 17.06 1.42 -11.10
N LYS A 295 18.24 1.43 -11.72
CA LYS A 295 18.70 0.32 -12.57
C LYS A 295 18.97 -0.95 -11.75
N ALA A 296 19.67 -0.83 -10.63
CA ALA A 296 19.92 -1.95 -9.71
C ALA A 296 18.62 -2.51 -9.15
N GLY A 297 17.66 -1.63 -8.82
CA GLY A 297 16.32 -2.00 -8.37
C GLY A 297 15.54 -2.79 -9.43
N LYS A 298 15.51 -2.34 -10.67
CA LYS A 298 14.87 -3.06 -11.78
C LYS A 298 15.51 -4.41 -12.02
N ALA A 299 16.82 -4.50 -11.97
CA ALA A 299 17.56 -5.76 -12.13
C ALA A 299 17.23 -6.73 -10.99
N SER A 300 17.12 -6.26 -9.75
CA SER A 300 16.74 -7.09 -8.60
C SER A 300 15.32 -7.65 -8.75
N LEU A 301 14.35 -6.83 -9.17
CA LEU A 301 12.97 -7.26 -9.35
C LEU A 301 12.81 -8.33 -10.43
N THR A 302 13.58 -8.22 -11.54
CA THR A 302 13.53 -9.23 -12.62
C THR A 302 14.19 -10.55 -12.22
N ALA A 303 15.14 -10.53 -11.28
CA ALA A 303 15.83 -11.72 -10.79
C ALA A 303 15.04 -12.49 -9.72
N LEU A 304 14.01 -11.87 -9.10
CA LEU A 304 13.22 -12.50 -8.04
C LEU A 304 12.22 -13.51 -8.60
N HIS A 305 12.05 -14.61 -7.88
CA HIS A 305 11.02 -15.59 -8.20
C HIS A 305 9.62 -15.06 -7.86
N LYS A 306 8.60 -15.46 -8.61
CA LYS A 306 7.19 -15.01 -8.44
C LYS A 306 6.61 -15.33 -7.06
N SER A 307 7.13 -16.33 -6.36
CA SER A 307 6.69 -16.71 -5.00
C SER A 307 7.34 -15.89 -3.89
N ASN A 308 8.22 -14.95 -4.22
CA ASN A 308 8.87 -14.08 -3.25
C ASN A 308 7.82 -13.27 -2.46
N ALA A 309 7.86 -13.34 -1.12
CA ALA A 309 6.85 -12.72 -0.27
C ALA A 309 6.87 -11.17 -0.32
N PRO A 310 8.00 -10.48 -0.18
CA PRO A 310 8.10 -9.04 -0.41
C PRO A 310 7.60 -8.59 -1.78
N LEU A 311 7.94 -9.32 -2.84
CA LEU A 311 7.48 -9.05 -4.20
C LEU A 311 5.96 -9.18 -4.31
N THR A 312 5.39 -10.22 -3.74
CA THR A 312 3.94 -10.45 -3.71
C THR A 312 3.21 -9.30 -3.01
N MET A 313 3.70 -8.86 -1.84
CA MET A 313 3.11 -7.72 -1.11
C MET A 313 3.20 -6.41 -1.90
N ALA A 314 4.31 -6.17 -2.58
CA ALA A 314 4.48 -4.97 -3.41
C ALA A 314 3.59 -5.00 -4.68
N LEU A 315 3.42 -6.17 -5.30
CA LEU A 315 2.56 -6.36 -6.48
C LEU A 315 1.09 -6.18 -6.13
N CYS A 316 0.60 -6.85 -5.09
CA CYS A 316 -0.80 -6.70 -4.67
C CYS A 316 -1.08 -5.34 -4.00
N GLY A 317 -0.04 -4.64 -3.55
CA GLY A 317 -0.15 -3.33 -2.92
C GLY A 317 -0.58 -3.37 -1.45
N SER A 318 -0.51 -4.51 -0.80
CA SER A 318 -0.87 -4.64 0.63
C SER A 318 0.10 -3.88 1.52
N LYS A 319 1.40 -4.06 1.32
CA LYS A 319 2.44 -3.38 2.10
C LYS A 319 3.74 -3.31 1.30
N GLY A 320 4.54 -2.30 1.60
CA GLY A 320 5.84 -2.11 0.94
C GLY A 320 5.74 -1.58 -0.50
N SER A 321 6.90 -1.34 -1.09
CA SER A 321 7.04 -0.87 -2.46
C SER A 321 8.25 -1.51 -3.14
N PHE A 322 8.36 -1.37 -4.46
CA PHE A 322 9.54 -1.85 -5.21
C PHE A 322 10.83 -1.20 -4.74
N ILE A 323 10.76 0.08 -4.28
CA ILE A 323 11.91 0.78 -3.72
C ILE A 323 12.41 0.09 -2.46
N ASN A 324 11.50 -0.33 -1.58
CA ASN A 324 11.87 -1.03 -0.34
C ASN A 324 12.59 -2.37 -0.64
N ILE A 325 12.11 -3.12 -1.64
CA ILE A 325 12.74 -4.37 -2.07
C ILE A 325 14.14 -4.08 -2.63
N SER A 326 14.26 -3.05 -3.47
CA SER A 326 15.55 -2.61 -4.01
C SER A 326 16.54 -2.24 -2.92
N GLN A 327 16.11 -1.50 -1.90
CA GLN A 327 16.95 -1.11 -0.77
C GLN A 327 17.36 -2.30 0.11
N MET A 328 16.48 -3.27 0.27
CA MET A 328 16.81 -4.49 1.01
C MET A 328 17.84 -5.37 0.27
N ILE A 329 17.72 -5.52 -1.03
CA ILE A 329 18.49 -6.50 -1.82
C ILE A 329 19.67 -5.87 -2.53
N ALA A 330 19.47 -4.72 -3.20
CA ALA A 330 20.48 -4.15 -4.11
C ALA A 330 21.26 -2.99 -3.48
N CYS A 331 20.65 -1.84 -3.30
CA CYS A 331 21.33 -0.61 -2.91
C CYS A 331 20.36 0.36 -2.24
N VAL A 332 20.76 0.98 -1.15
CA VAL A 332 19.96 2.02 -0.47
C VAL A 332 19.92 3.32 -1.29
N GLY A 333 21.06 3.71 -1.88
CA GLY A 333 21.16 4.86 -2.77
C GLY A 333 21.52 6.17 -2.06
N GLN A 334 21.41 7.27 -2.81
CA GLN A 334 21.76 8.60 -2.33
C GLN A 334 20.80 9.07 -1.23
N GLN A 335 21.39 9.51 -0.11
CA GLN A 335 20.67 10.20 0.95
C GLN A 335 20.60 11.69 0.64
N ALA A 336 19.43 12.28 0.79
CA ALA A 336 19.18 13.69 0.52
C ALA A 336 18.69 14.39 1.79
N ILE A 337 19.13 15.63 1.98
CA ILE A 337 18.71 16.54 3.05
C ILE A 337 18.27 17.84 2.38
N ASN A 338 17.06 18.30 2.64
CA ASN A 338 16.44 19.45 1.96
C ASN A 338 16.51 19.34 0.42
N GLY A 339 16.38 18.12 -0.13
CA GLY A 339 16.44 17.88 -1.56
C GLY A 339 17.82 17.95 -2.20
N LYS A 340 18.87 18.21 -1.43
CA LYS A 340 20.28 18.27 -1.85
C LYS A 340 21.08 17.11 -1.24
N ARG A 341 22.26 16.84 -1.79
CA ARG A 341 23.21 15.90 -1.18
C ARG A 341 23.61 16.38 0.21
N VAL A 342 24.16 15.50 1.05
CA VAL A 342 24.53 15.81 2.44
C VAL A 342 25.44 17.06 2.49
N PRO A 343 25.08 18.07 3.30
CA PRO A 343 25.85 19.32 3.40
C PRO A 343 27.16 19.12 4.17
N ASN A 344 28.10 20.07 3.96
CA ASN A 344 29.34 20.15 4.71
C ASN A 344 29.09 20.83 6.06
N GLY A 345 28.54 20.10 7.03
CA GLY A 345 28.26 20.64 8.37
C GLY A 345 29.41 20.56 9.36
N PHE A 346 30.53 19.96 9.00
CA PHE A 346 31.67 19.74 9.88
C PHE A 346 32.97 20.24 9.23
N GLU A 347 33.36 21.51 9.50
CA GLU A 347 34.60 22.12 8.97
C GLU A 347 34.87 21.81 7.48
N ASP A 348 34.00 22.26 6.60
CA ASP A 348 34.05 22.12 5.15
C ASP A 348 34.00 20.66 4.61
N ARG A 349 33.52 19.73 5.43
CA ARG A 349 33.30 18.33 5.08
C ARG A 349 32.04 17.77 5.73
N ALA A 350 31.51 16.68 5.24
CA ALA A 350 30.29 16.06 5.80
C ALA A 350 30.57 15.32 7.12
N LEU A 351 31.72 14.65 7.21
CA LEU A 351 32.17 13.93 8.41
C LEU A 351 33.71 14.03 8.55
N PRO A 352 34.28 13.86 9.75
CA PRO A 352 35.70 13.88 9.98
C PRO A 352 36.52 12.84 9.19
N HIS A 353 35.88 11.78 8.74
CA HIS A 353 36.50 10.69 7.99
C HIS A 353 36.85 11.03 6.53
N PHE A 354 36.30 12.12 6.00
CA PHE A 354 36.51 12.54 4.63
C PHE A 354 37.40 13.77 4.52
N GLU A 355 37.99 13.95 3.36
CA GLU A 355 38.80 15.15 3.06
C GLU A 355 37.89 16.38 2.97
N ARG A 356 38.48 17.55 3.25
CA ARG A 356 37.78 18.84 3.12
C ARG A 356 37.41 19.09 1.67
N HIS A 357 36.25 19.69 1.46
CA HIS A 357 35.69 20.00 0.14
C HIS A 357 35.48 18.78 -0.81
N SER A 358 35.54 17.56 -0.28
CA SER A 358 35.36 16.36 -1.06
C SER A 358 33.94 16.32 -1.66
N LYS A 359 33.84 16.11 -2.98
CA LYS A 359 32.59 16.01 -3.76
C LYS A 359 32.26 14.56 -4.17
N ILE A 360 33.10 13.60 -3.77
CA ILE A 360 32.91 12.18 -4.13
C ILE A 360 31.58 11.62 -3.58
N PRO A 361 30.97 10.65 -4.26
CA PRO A 361 29.68 10.10 -3.85
C PRO A 361 29.64 9.61 -2.38
N ALA A 362 30.66 8.87 -1.96
CA ALA A 362 30.75 8.33 -0.61
C ALA A 362 30.79 9.41 0.49
N ALA A 363 31.48 10.54 0.23
CA ALA A 363 31.58 11.66 1.18
C ALA A 363 30.29 12.49 1.28
N LYS A 364 29.44 12.41 0.28
CA LYS A 364 28.21 13.20 0.16
C LYS A 364 26.93 12.38 0.36
N GLY A 365 27.02 11.21 1.00
CA GLY A 365 25.86 10.46 1.47
C GLY A 365 25.32 9.44 0.48
N PHE A 366 26.11 8.96 -0.49
CA PHE A 366 25.72 7.82 -1.30
C PHE A 366 25.95 6.52 -0.52
N VAL A 367 24.90 5.72 -0.39
CA VAL A 367 24.91 4.41 0.27
C VAL A 367 24.92 3.32 -0.79
N GLU A 368 26.08 2.72 -1.00
CA GLU A 368 26.30 1.65 -1.95
C GLU A 368 25.72 0.33 -1.47
N ASN A 369 25.78 0.09 -0.18
CA ASN A 369 25.34 -1.14 0.45
C ASN A 369 23.80 -1.25 0.50
N SER A 370 23.32 -2.50 0.59
CA SER A 370 21.91 -2.82 0.88
C SER A 370 21.72 -3.10 2.37
N PHE A 371 20.47 -3.17 2.81
CA PHE A 371 20.20 -3.58 4.19
C PHE A 371 20.60 -5.03 4.44
N TYR A 372 20.58 -5.89 3.41
CA TYR A 372 21.06 -7.27 3.52
C TYR A 372 22.57 -7.35 3.77
N SER A 373 23.37 -6.58 3.02
CA SER A 373 24.84 -6.55 3.20
C SER A 373 25.28 -5.84 4.47
N GLY A 374 24.43 -4.98 5.01
CA GLY A 374 24.75 -4.09 6.12
C GLY A 374 25.40 -2.78 5.66
N LEU A 375 25.15 -1.70 6.38
CA LEU A 375 25.68 -0.38 6.11
C LEU A 375 27.03 -0.19 6.84
N THR A 376 27.95 0.54 6.21
CA THR A 376 29.14 1.01 6.90
C THR A 376 28.77 2.08 7.93
N PRO A 377 29.61 2.37 8.95
CA PRO A 377 29.29 3.39 9.96
C PRO A 377 28.97 4.77 9.38
N THR A 378 29.71 5.19 8.36
CA THR A 378 29.47 6.48 7.67
C THR A 378 28.17 6.48 6.88
N GLU A 379 27.88 5.42 6.15
CA GLU A 379 26.63 5.23 5.41
C GLU A 379 25.43 5.20 6.37
N PHE A 380 25.54 4.50 7.48
CA PHE A 380 24.52 4.47 8.51
C PHE A 380 24.23 5.86 9.08
N PHE A 381 25.27 6.64 9.37
CA PHE A 381 25.12 8.00 9.86
C PHE A 381 24.35 8.88 8.86
N PHE A 382 24.74 8.85 7.59
CA PHE A 382 24.05 9.59 6.53
C PHE A 382 22.60 9.14 6.35
N HIS A 383 22.36 7.84 6.41
CA HIS A 383 21.00 7.30 6.34
C HIS A 383 20.13 7.78 7.51
N THR A 384 20.70 7.83 8.70
CA THR A 384 20.02 8.36 9.90
C THR A 384 19.75 9.86 9.78
N MET A 385 20.65 10.65 9.20
CA MET A 385 20.42 12.08 8.96
C MET A 385 19.23 12.31 8.03
N GLY A 386 19.16 11.58 6.91
CA GLY A 386 18.01 11.63 5.98
C GLY A 386 16.70 11.18 6.63
N GLY A 387 16.74 10.11 7.42
CA GLY A 387 15.58 9.63 8.19
C GLY A 387 15.11 10.62 9.26
N ARG A 388 16.04 11.30 9.95
CA ARG A 388 15.76 12.34 10.96
C ARG A 388 15.01 13.53 10.35
N GLU A 389 15.41 13.98 9.16
CA GLU A 389 14.68 15.03 8.44
C GLU A 389 13.21 14.64 8.20
N GLY A 390 12.96 13.42 7.75
CA GLY A 390 11.59 12.93 7.56
C GLY A 390 10.75 12.91 8.84
N LEU A 391 11.34 12.55 9.98
CA LEU A 391 10.67 12.57 11.28
C LEU A 391 10.35 14.00 11.73
N VAL A 392 11.30 14.93 11.60
CA VAL A 392 11.11 16.35 11.94
C VAL A 392 10.04 16.97 11.03
N ASP A 393 10.10 16.71 9.72
CA ASP A 393 9.11 17.17 8.75
C ASP A 393 7.70 16.69 9.12
N THR A 394 7.54 15.44 9.49
CA THR A 394 6.25 14.88 9.90
C THR A 394 5.70 15.62 11.13
N ALA A 395 6.53 15.83 12.16
CA ALA A 395 6.12 16.50 13.39
C ALA A 395 5.73 17.98 13.16
N VAL A 396 6.53 18.72 12.40
CA VAL A 396 6.27 20.14 12.09
C VAL A 396 5.06 20.29 11.17
N LYS A 397 4.99 19.53 10.07
CA LYS A 397 3.88 19.59 9.10
C LYS A 397 2.54 19.25 9.75
N THR A 398 2.50 18.32 10.69
CA THR A 398 1.27 17.95 11.41
C THR A 398 0.71 19.15 12.18
N ALA A 399 1.57 19.89 12.91
CA ALA A 399 1.16 21.07 13.67
C ALA A 399 0.72 22.23 12.74
N GLU A 400 1.51 22.53 11.70
CA GLU A 400 1.22 23.61 10.75
C GLU A 400 -0.05 23.37 9.96
N THR A 401 -0.23 22.16 9.43
CA THR A 401 -1.45 21.78 8.69
C THR A 401 -2.68 21.79 9.59
N GLY A 402 -2.57 21.35 10.83
CA GLY A 402 -3.65 21.44 11.83
C GLY A 402 -4.06 22.88 12.12
N TYR A 403 -3.10 23.77 12.29
CA TYR A 403 -3.37 25.19 12.50
C TYR A 403 -3.98 25.84 11.24
N MET A 404 -3.46 25.54 10.06
CA MET A 404 -4.05 26.00 8.80
C MET A 404 -5.50 25.51 8.63
N GLN A 405 -5.76 24.24 8.91
CA GLN A 405 -7.11 23.67 8.87
C GLN A 405 -8.06 24.42 9.83
N ARG A 406 -7.63 24.69 11.07
CA ARG A 406 -8.44 25.45 12.04
C ARG A 406 -8.81 26.83 11.51
N ARG A 407 -7.83 27.55 10.94
CA ARG A 407 -8.06 28.89 10.35
C ARG A 407 -9.04 28.86 9.18
N LEU A 408 -8.86 27.88 8.26
CA LEU A 408 -9.77 27.70 7.12
C LEU A 408 -11.19 27.36 7.57
N VAL A 409 -11.33 26.41 8.47
CA VAL A 409 -12.66 26.04 9.00
C VAL A 409 -13.33 27.23 9.66
N LYS A 410 -12.60 27.98 10.50
CA LYS A 410 -13.14 29.17 11.17
C LYS A 410 -13.56 30.29 10.21
N SER A 411 -12.84 30.46 9.10
CA SER A 411 -13.20 31.48 8.09
C SER A 411 -14.40 31.08 7.22
N LEU A 412 -14.67 29.79 7.10
CA LEU A 412 -15.69 29.25 6.18
C LEU A 412 -16.94 28.71 6.90
N GLU A 413 -16.92 28.59 8.24
CA GLU A 413 -18.00 27.94 9.00
C GLU A 413 -19.37 28.64 8.88
N ASP A 414 -19.36 29.97 8.64
CA ASP A 414 -20.56 30.80 8.54
C ASP A 414 -21.07 30.94 7.09
N LEU A 415 -20.33 30.41 6.11
CA LEU A 415 -20.72 30.49 4.71
C LEU A 415 -21.75 29.41 4.36
N VAL A 416 -22.93 29.82 3.97
CA VAL A 416 -24.06 28.94 3.64
C VAL A 416 -24.55 29.24 2.22
N GLN A 417 -24.85 28.19 1.46
CA GLN A 417 -25.50 28.32 0.17
C GLN A 417 -27.00 28.57 0.35
N ASN A 418 -27.49 29.68 -0.19
CA ASN A 418 -28.90 30.03 -0.23
C ASN A 418 -29.59 29.36 -1.45
N TYR A 419 -30.95 29.35 -1.42
CA TYR A 419 -31.76 28.77 -2.51
C TYR A 419 -31.60 29.47 -3.85
N ASP A 420 -31.12 30.70 -3.87
CA ASP A 420 -30.80 31.47 -5.09
C ASP A 420 -29.43 31.10 -5.70
N GLY A 421 -28.72 30.11 -5.13
CA GLY A 421 -27.41 29.67 -5.57
C GLY A 421 -26.25 30.58 -5.13
N THR A 422 -26.52 31.65 -4.39
CA THR A 422 -25.46 32.51 -3.81
C THR A 422 -24.93 31.93 -2.51
N VAL A 423 -23.66 32.19 -2.21
CA VAL A 423 -23.02 31.87 -0.94
C VAL A 423 -22.91 33.14 -0.11
N ARG A 424 -23.47 33.13 1.08
CA ARG A 424 -23.51 34.29 1.99
C ARG A 424 -23.14 33.89 3.40
N ASN A 425 -22.66 34.85 4.18
CA ASN A 425 -22.57 34.71 5.63
C ASN A 425 -23.98 34.58 6.22
N ARG A 426 -24.07 33.79 7.25
CA ARG A 426 -25.30 33.56 7.99
C ARG A 426 -25.71 34.81 8.77
#